data_bf0b615c232dae96b04ad927d62a6903
#
_entry.id   bf0b615c232dae96b04ad927d62a6903
#
_cell.length_a   1.000
_cell.length_b   1.000
_cell.length_c   1.000
_cell.angle_alpha   90.00
_cell.angle_beta   90.00
_cell.angle_gamma   90.00
#
_symmetry.space_group_name_H-M   'P 1'
#
loop_
_entity.id
_entity.type
_entity.pdbx_description
1 polymer ?
#
loop_
_entity_poly.entity_id
_entity_poly.type
_entity_poly.pdbx_seq_one_letter_code
_entity_poly.pdbx_strand_id
1 'polypeptide(L)'
;MALPIDFITRTRALLGEEFDRLEAALNADVPVSIRINSMKGTPAPKAGAPVAWCESGFYLPERLSFTFDPLFHAGAYYVQEASSMFLEQAIKAYVKEPVRCLDLCAAPGGKSTHLASLLPDGSLLVSNEVIRSRSYVLAENIAKWAPGHDRYQ
;
A
#
# COMPACT_ATOMS: atom_id res chain seq x y z
N MET A 1 -23.60 -7.69 1.62
CA MET A 1 -23.92 -7.50 3.07
C MET A 1 -24.81 -6.28 3.17
N ALA A 2 -25.93 -6.33 3.92
CA ALA A 2 -26.79 -5.14 4.07
C ALA A 2 -26.05 -4.09 4.93
N LEU A 3 -25.95 -2.85 4.44
CA LEU A 3 -25.36 -1.74 5.19
C LEU A 3 -26.28 -1.33 6.36
N PRO A 4 -25.74 -0.92 7.52
CA PRO A 4 -26.53 -0.42 8.63
C PRO A 4 -27.33 0.81 8.24
N ILE A 5 -28.60 0.91 8.71
CA ILE A 5 -29.49 2.01 8.32
C ILE A 5 -28.94 3.38 8.71
N ASP A 6 -28.30 3.50 9.87
CA ASP A 6 -27.68 4.74 10.32
C ASP A 6 -26.53 5.18 9.40
N PHE A 7 -25.73 4.22 8.89
CA PHE A 7 -24.71 4.50 7.91
C PHE A 7 -25.30 5.04 6.62
N ILE A 8 -26.32 4.36 6.09
CA ILE A 8 -27.01 4.79 4.87
C ILE A 8 -27.55 6.21 5.03
N THR A 9 -28.28 6.47 6.12
CA THR A 9 -28.93 7.76 6.35
C THR A 9 -27.91 8.89 6.44
N ARG A 10 -26.85 8.73 7.24
CA ARG A 10 -25.82 9.76 7.44
C ARG A 10 -25.00 9.98 6.17
N THR A 11 -24.59 8.90 5.52
CA THR A 11 -23.71 9.01 4.36
C THR A 11 -24.45 9.55 3.15
N ARG A 12 -25.72 9.17 2.96
CA ARG A 12 -26.59 9.73 1.91
C ARG A 12 -26.81 11.24 2.13
N ALA A 13 -27.00 11.69 3.38
CA ALA A 13 -27.12 13.11 3.69
C ALA A 13 -25.84 13.91 3.37
N LEU A 14 -24.66 13.27 3.46
CA LEU A 14 -23.37 13.90 3.15
C LEU A 14 -23.03 13.91 1.67
N LEU A 15 -23.30 12.81 0.96
CA LEU A 15 -22.88 12.60 -0.43
C LEU A 15 -23.94 12.94 -1.46
N GLY A 16 -25.23 13.07 -1.05
CA GLY A 16 -26.33 13.29 -1.98
C GLY A 16 -26.41 12.19 -3.04
N GLU A 17 -26.38 12.58 -4.31
CA GLU A 17 -26.47 11.67 -5.46
C GLU A 17 -25.26 10.73 -5.61
N GLU A 18 -24.11 11.09 -5.04
CA GLU A 18 -22.91 10.22 -5.08
C GLU A 18 -23.03 8.99 -4.16
N PHE A 19 -24.02 8.98 -3.25
CA PHE A 19 -24.22 7.85 -2.34
C PHE A 19 -24.50 6.55 -3.10
N ASP A 20 -25.27 6.58 -4.17
CA ASP A 20 -25.62 5.37 -4.93
C ASP A 20 -24.39 4.73 -5.60
N ARG A 21 -23.40 5.55 -6.00
CA ARG A 21 -22.11 5.06 -6.50
C ARG A 21 -21.27 4.41 -5.40
N LEU A 22 -21.27 5.01 -4.20
CA LEU A 22 -20.61 4.43 -3.04
C LEU A 22 -21.25 3.09 -2.65
N GLU A 23 -22.58 3.05 -2.57
CA GLU A 23 -23.33 1.82 -2.23
C GLU A 23 -23.04 0.70 -3.24
N ALA A 24 -23.05 1.00 -4.52
CA ALA A 24 -22.68 0.05 -5.57
C ALA A 24 -21.24 -0.45 -5.41
N ALA A 25 -20.29 0.44 -5.11
CA ALA A 25 -18.89 0.07 -4.90
C ALA A 25 -18.69 -0.80 -3.65
N LEU A 26 -19.42 -0.54 -2.56
CA LEU A 26 -19.35 -1.34 -1.33
C LEU A 26 -19.96 -2.75 -1.49
N ASN A 27 -20.87 -2.93 -2.45
CA ASN A 27 -21.48 -4.22 -2.77
C ASN A 27 -20.78 -4.98 -3.90
N ALA A 28 -19.81 -4.35 -4.58
CA ALA A 28 -18.99 -4.98 -5.61
C ALA A 28 -17.90 -5.88 -5.00
N ASP A 29 -17.33 -6.74 -5.82
CA ASP A 29 -16.16 -7.54 -5.43
C ASP A 29 -14.99 -6.62 -5.10
N VAL A 30 -14.25 -6.99 -4.03
CA VAL A 30 -13.09 -6.22 -3.60
C VAL A 30 -11.95 -6.37 -4.63
N PRO A 31 -11.52 -5.28 -5.25
CA PRO A 31 -10.42 -5.35 -6.22
C PRO A 31 -9.13 -5.80 -5.54
N VAL A 32 -8.38 -6.64 -6.23
CA VAL A 32 -7.04 -7.05 -5.80
C VAL A 32 -6.02 -6.10 -6.40
N SER A 33 -5.08 -5.62 -5.60
CA SER A 33 -4.01 -4.76 -6.08
C SER A 33 -2.66 -5.11 -5.46
N ILE A 34 -1.61 -4.81 -6.20
CA ILE A 34 -0.22 -4.97 -5.79
C ILE A 34 0.54 -3.67 -6.05
N ARG A 35 1.61 -3.48 -5.30
CA ARG A 35 2.60 -2.44 -5.57
C ARG A 35 3.93 -3.11 -5.89
N ILE A 36 4.45 -2.89 -7.11
CA ILE A 36 5.73 -3.46 -7.55
C ILE A 36 6.90 -2.75 -6.86
N ASN A 37 7.98 -3.47 -6.69
CA ASN A 37 9.22 -2.94 -6.13
C ASN A 37 10.10 -2.37 -7.25
N SER A 38 10.00 -1.06 -7.48
CA SER A 38 10.80 -0.35 -8.49
C SER A 38 12.29 -0.38 -8.17
N MET A 39 12.68 -0.44 -6.90
CA MET A 39 14.09 -0.52 -6.48
C MET A 39 14.76 -1.84 -6.91
N LYS A 40 13.98 -2.88 -7.16
CA LYS A 40 14.45 -4.18 -7.68
C LYS A 40 14.27 -4.34 -9.20
N GLY A 41 13.83 -3.28 -9.89
CA GLY A 41 13.59 -3.34 -11.32
C GLY A 41 12.43 -4.28 -11.70
N THR A 42 11.47 -4.52 -10.80
CA THR A 42 10.33 -5.40 -11.06
C THR A 42 9.48 -4.82 -12.19
N PRO A 43 9.21 -5.59 -13.26
CA PRO A 43 8.38 -5.11 -14.36
C PRO A 43 6.91 -5.03 -13.97
N ALA A 44 6.16 -4.16 -14.66
CA ALA A 44 4.71 -4.09 -14.52
C ALA A 44 4.06 -5.45 -14.88
N PRO A 45 2.98 -5.85 -14.18
CA PRO A 45 2.25 -7.08 -14.50
C PRO A 45 1.58 -6.96 -15.88
N LYS A 46 1.71 -7.99 -16.73
CA LYS A 46 1.19 -7.98 -18.12
C LYS A 46 -0.32 -7.73 -18.22
N ALA A 47 -1.10 -8.21 -17.26
CA ALA A 47 -2.56 -8.08 -17.23
C ALA A 47 -3.04 -7.08 -16.17
N GLY A 48 -2.14 -6.28 -15.59
CA GLY A 48 -2.50 -5.31 -14.55
C GLY A 48 -3.00 -3.99 -15.13
N ALA A 49 -4.05 -3.41 -14.51
CA ALA A 49 -4.47 -2.05 -14.77
C ALA A 49 -3.77 -1.09 -13.77
N PRO A 50 -3.23 0.06 -14.20
CA PRO A 50 -2.53 0.96 -13.30
C PRO A 50 -3.47 1.58 -12.25
N VAL A 51 -2.94 1.78 -11.04
CA VAL A 51 -3.59 2.58 -10.00
C VAL A 51 -3.29 4.06 -10.29
N ALA A 52 -4.33 4.86 -10.54
CA ALA A 52 -4.18 6.24 -11.03
C ALA A 52 -3.34 7.16 -10.13
N TRP A 53 -3.24 6.87 -8.84
CA TRP A 53 -2.53 7.67 -7.84
C TRP A 53 -1.24 7.03 -7.32
N CYS A 54 -0.78 5.93 -7.93
CA CYS A 54 0.45 5.26 -7.53
C CYS A 54 1.15 4.68 -8.76
N GLU A 55 2.33 5.21 -9.11
CA GLU A 55 3.06 4.80 -10.32
C GLU A 55 3.48 3.32 -10.30
N SER A 56 3.74 2.77 -9.12
CA SER A 56 4.11 1.37 -8.93
C SER A 56 2.91 0.47 -8.57
N GLY A 57 1.68 1.04 -8.52
CA GLY A 57 0.45 0.34 -8.15
C GLY A 57 -0.30 -0.24 -9.35
N PHE A 58 -0.78 -1.48 -9.20
CA PHE A 58 -1.55 -2.17 -10.25
C PHE A 58 -2.71 -2.94 -9.66
N TYR A 59 -3.90 -2.81 -10.27
CA TYR A 59 -5.01 -3.73 -10.05
C TYR A 59 -4.76 -5.01 -10.82
N LEU A 60 -5.07 -6.14 -10.22
CA LEU A 60 -5.02 -7.44 -10.87
C LEU A 60 -6.42 -7.91 -11.28
N PRO A 61 -6.56 -8.62 -12.41
CA PRO A 61 -7.87 -9.12 -12.87
C PRO A 61 -8.46 -10.18 -11.93
N GLU A 62 -7.61 -10.88 -11.19
CA GLU A 62 -8.01 -11.93 -10.24
C GLU A 62 -7.07 -11.99 -9.04
N ARG A 63 -7.53 -12.63 -7.97
CA ARG A 63 -6.71 -12.89 -6.78
C ARG A 63 -5.83 -14.11 -7.01
N LEU A 64 -4.52 -13.88 -7.06
CA LEU A 64 -3.52 -14.94 -7.17
C LEU A 64 -3.24 -15.61 -5.81
N SER A 65 -2.70 -16.82 -5.85
CA SER A 65 -2.17 -17.51 -4.65
C SER A 65 -0.77 -17.01 -4.31
N PHE A 66 -0.68 -15.77 -3.80
CA PHE A 66 0.58 -15.05 -3.54
C PHE A 66 1.59 -15.83 -2.68
N THR A 67 1.10 -16.67 -1.76
CA THR A 67 1.96 -17.47 -0.87
C THR A 67 2.79 -18.52 -1.60
N PHE A 68 2.40 -18.88 -2.82
CA PHE A 68 3.16 -19.81 -3.68
C PHE A 68 4.01 -19.09 -4.74
N ASP A 69 3.99 -17.76 -4.77
CA ASP A 69 4.77 -16.99 -5.73
C ASP A 69 6.17 -16.67 -5.17
N PRO A 70 7.24 -17.20 -5.77
CA PRO A 70 8.62 -16.88 -5.36
C PRO A 70 8.92 -15.38 -5.42
N LEU A 71 8.31 -14.63 -6.34
CA LEU A 71 8.51 -13.19 -6.47
C LEU A 71 7.93 -12.41 -5.28
N PHE A 72 6.82 -12.89 -4.70
CA PHE A 72 6.28 -12.33 -3.47
C PHE A 72 7.28 -12.48 -2.31
N HIS A 73 7.85 -13.68 -2.16
CA HIS A 73 8.84 -13.95 -1.11
C HIS A 73 10.18 -13.22 -1.35
N ALA A 74 10.53 -12.98 -2.60
CA ALA A 74 11.69 -12.18 -2.98
C ALA A 74 11.48 -10.66 -2.81
N GLY A 75 10.27 -10.21 -2.41
CA GLY A 75 9.93 -8.80 -2.27
C GLY A 75 9.92 -8.03 -3.58
N ALA A 76 9.61 -8.70 -4.69
CA ALA A 76 9.44 -8.05 -5.99
C ALA A 76 8.17 -7.19 -6.04
N TYR A 77 7.17 -7.52 -5.25
CA TYR A 77 5.95 -6.73 -5.07
C TYR A 77 5.37 -6.91 -3.67
N TYR A 78 4.49 -6.00 -3.29
CA TYR A 78 3.71 -6.03 -2.05
C TYR A 78 2.22 -6.11 -2.41
N VAL A 79 1.47 -7.04 -1.78
CA VAL A 79 0.00 -7.08 -1.90
C VAL A 79 -0.56 -5.98 -1.02
N GLN A 80 -1.06 -4.93 -1.63
CA GLN A 80 -1.50 -3.72 -0.95
C GLN A 80 -2.79 -3.21 -1.56
N GLU A 81 -3.72 -2.78 -0.71
CA GLU A 81 -4.95 -2.13 -1.14
C GLU A 81 -4.63 -0.81 -1.83
N ALA A 82 -5.26 -0.57 -2.99
CA ALA A 82 -4.99 0.61 -3.80
C ALA A 82 -5.26 1.93 -3.06
N SER A 83 -6.30 2.00 -2.21
CA SER A 83 -6.59 3.18 -1.40
C SER A 83 -5.42 3.56 -0.48
N SER A 84 -4.74 2.57 0.10
CA SER A 84 -3.55 2.79 0.94
C SER A 84 -2.35 3.34 0.16
N MET A 85 -2.32 3.14 -1.16
CA MET A 85 -1.25 3.67 -2.02
C MET A 85 -1.41 5.17 -2.30
N PHE A 86 -2.55 5.79 -1.97
CA PHE A 86 -2.78 7.23 -2.11
C PHE A 86 -1.79 8.08 -1.29
N LEU A 87 -1.15 7.48 -0.29
CA LEU A 87 -0.03 8.08 0.43
C LEU A 87 1.04 8.67 -0.50
N GLU A 88 1.28 8.06 -1.65
CA GLU A 88 2.23 8.54 -2.66
C GLU A 88 1.97 9.98 -3.07
N GLN A 89 0.70 10.35 -3.25
CA GLN A 89 0.33 11.71 -3.65
C GLN A 89 0.71 12.75 -2.59
N ALA A 90 0.49 12.42 -1.31
CA ALA A 90 0.87 13.32 -0.21
C ALA A 90 2.40 13.45 -0.09
N ILE A 91 3.12 12.33 -0.16
CA ILE A 91 4.59 12.35 -0.07
C ILE A 91 5.18 13.12 -1.25
N LYS A 92 4.74 12.85 -2.49
CA LYS A 92 5.21 13.56 -3.68
C LYS A 92 4.88 15.06 -3.66
N ALA A 93 3.76 15.45 -3.04
CA ALA A 93 3.39 16.86 -2.95
C ALA A 93 4.26 17.63 -1.94
N TYR A 94 4.56 17.05 -0.78
CA TYR A 94 5.09 17.80 0.36
C TYR A 94 6.54 17.46 0.73
N VAL A 95 7.07 16.27 0.35
CA VAL A 95 8.41 15.84 0.71
C VAL A 95 9.35 15.94 -0.49
N LYS A 96 10.13 17.02 -0.56
CA LYS A 96 11.03 17.33 -1.68
C LYS A 96 12.51 17.18 -1.31
N GLU A 97 12.82 17.26 -0.02
CA GLU A 97 14.17 17.22 0.53
C GLU A 97 14.29 16.05 1.50
N PRO A 98 15.51 15.57 1.83
CA PRO A 98 15.72 14.53 2.84
C PRO A 98 15.07 14.88 4.18
N VAL A 99 14.31 13.94 4.73
CA VAL A 99 13.54 14.13 5.97
C VAL A 99 13.79 13.01 6.98
N ARG A 100 13.42 13.28 8.24
CA ARG A 100 13.22 12.25 9.27
C ARG A 100 11.74 11.92 9.30
N CYS A 101 11.40 10.72 8.86
CA CYS A 101 10.01 10.24 8.75
C CYS A 101 9.74 9.18 9.82
N LEU A 102 8.58 9.26 10.46
CA LEU A 102 8.13 8.27 11.44
C LEU A 102 6.80 7.66 10.98
N ASP A 103 6.80 6.34 10.79
CA ASP A 103 5.59 5.53 10.63
C ASP A 103 5.19 4.95 11.99
N LEU A 104 4.17 5.54 12.63
CA LEU A 104 3.77 5.21 14.01
C LEU A 104 3.09 3.84 14.14
N CYS A 105 2.45 3.35 13.09
CA CYS A 105 1.65 2.11 13.08
C CYS A 105 2.03 1.27 11.86
N ALA A 106 3.31 0.85 11.81
CA ALA A 106 3.95 0.42 10.59
C ALA A 106 3.57 -0.99 10.11
N ALA A 107 3.29 -1.92 11.03
CA ALA A 107 3.02 -3.30 10.63
C ALA A 107 1.69 -3.45 9.86
N PRO A 108 1.68 -4.29 8.86
CA PRO A 108 2.69 -5.28 8.44
C PRO A 108 3.79 -4.73 7.50
N GLY A 109 3.84 -3.43 7.22
CA GLY A 109 4.93 -2.81 6.46
C GLY A 109 4.54 -2.23 5.10
N GLY A 110 3.25 -2.26 4.71
CA GLY A 110 2.80 -1.76 3.41
C GLY A 110 3.09 -0.27 3.20
N LYS A 111 2.84 0.57 4.20
CA LYS A 111 3.16 2.01 4.15
C LYS A 111 4.65 2.26 4.33
N SER A 112 5.31 1.59 5.27
CA SER A 112 6.75 1.72 5.48
C SER A 112 7.56 1.37 4.23
N THR A 113 7.27 0.24 3.58
CA THR A 113 7.94 -0.15 2.33
C THR A 113 7.63 0.81 1.18
N HIS A 114 6.45 1.43 1.18
CA HIS A 114 6.09 2.46 0.21
C HIS A 114 6.88 3.75 0.46
N LEU A 115 6.93 4.22 1.70
CA LEU A 115 7.73 5.37 2.11
C LEU A 115 9.21 5.17 1.76
N ALA A 116 9.76 3.98 2.01
CA ALA A 116 11.14 3.65 1.67
C ALA A 116 11.44 3.82 0.16
N SER A 117 10.43 3.61 -0.70
CA SER A 117 10.57 3.81 -2.15
C SER A 117 10.37 5.25 -2.62
N LEU A 118 9.75 6.11 -1.78
CA LEU A 118 9.34 7.47 -2.15
C LEU A 118 10.20 8.56 -1.54
N LEU A 119 10.75 8.32 -0.35
CA LEU A 119 11.53 9.33 0.36
C LEU A 119 12.83 9.65 -0.39
N PRO A 120 13.23 10.92 -0.47
CA PRO A 120 14.49 11.34 -1.07
C PRO A 120 15.70 10.66 -0.43
N ASP A 121 16.75 10.43 -1.21
CA ASP A 121 18.01 9.88 -0.72
C ASP A 121 18.57 10.72 0.44
N GLY A 122 19.06 10.05 1.49
CA GLY A 122 19.50 10.70 2.73
C GLY A 122 18.41 10.88 3.78
N SER A 123 17.16 10.50 3.50
CA SER A 123 16.08 10.47 4.50
C SER A 123 16.29 9.32 5.49
N LEU A 124 15.80 9.53 6.73
CA LEU A 124 15.71 8.48 7.76
C LEU A 124 14.24 8.10 7.95
N LEU A 125 13.92 6.81 7.78
CA LEU A 125 12.61 6.25 8.09
C LEU A 125 12.67 5.42 9.36
N VAL A 126 11.88 5.77 10.36
CA VAL A 126 11.67 4.98 11.58
C VAL A 126 10.28 4.37 11.52
N SER A 127 10.21 3.04 11.60
CA SER A 127 8.96 2.27 11.55
C SER A 127 8.68 1.67 12.92
N ASN A 128 7.60 2.13 13.57
CA ASN A 128 7.21 1.70 14.91
C ASN A 128 6.03 0.74 14.88
N GLU A 129 6.08 -0.30 15.71
CA GLU A 129 4.95 -1.20 15.96
C GLU A 129 4.97 -1.65 17.44
N VAL A 130 3.87 -1.43 18.15
CA VAL A 130 3.77 -1.73 19.58
C VAL A 130 3.50 -3.22 19.86
N ILE A 131 2.91 -3.94 18.89
CA ILE A 131 2.59 -5.36 19.06
C ILE A 131 3.77 -6.19 18.57
N ARG A 132 4.46 -6.84 19.53
CA ARG A 132 5.68 -7.60 19.27
C ARG A 132 5.55 -8.65 18.14
N SER A 133 4.46 -9.41 18.10
CA SER A 133 4.26 -10.41 17.03
C SER A 133 4.15 -9.76 15.65
N ARG A 134 3.58 -8.55 15.56
CA ARG A 134 3.46 -7.81 14.31
C ARG A 134 4.77 -7.13 13.91
N SER A 135 5.61 -6.73 14.88
CA SER A 135 6.92 -6.16 14.57
C SER A 135 7.86 -7.12 13.85
N TYR A 136 7.76 -8.43 14.12
CA TYR A 136 8.51 -9.44 13.37
C TYR A 136 8.08 -9.51 11.89
N VAL A 137 6.77 -9.43 11.63
CA VAL A 137 6.24 -9.40 10.25
C VAL A 137 6.68 -8.11 9.54
N LEU A 138 6.68 -6.98 10.24
CA LEU A 138 7.20 -5.71 9.73
C LEU A 138 8.67 -5.84 9.31
N ALA A 139 9.51 -6.34 10.20
CA ALA A 139 10.94 -6.50 9.97
C ALA A 139 11.21 -7.42 8.76
N GLU A 140 10.48 -8.55 8.66
CA GLU A 140 10.57 -9.46 7.53
C GLU A 140 10.20 -8.78 6.20
N ASN A 141 9.09 -8.04 6.18
CA ASN A 141 8.63 -7.36 4.97
C ASN A 141 9.57 -6.22 4.54
N ILE A 142 10.15 -5.47 5.50
CA ILE A 142 11.16 -4.47 5.20
C ILE A 142 12.43 -5.12 4.65
N ALA A 143 12.90 -6.21 5.26
CA ALA A 143 14.07 -6.94 4.78
C ALA A 143 13.89 -7.50 3.35
N LYS A 144 12.70 -8.02 3.04
CA LYS A 144 12.35 -8.46 1.68
C LYS A 144 12.31 -7.30 0.67
N TRP A 145 11.87 -6.13 1.12
CA TRP A 145 11.70 -4.97 0.23
C TRP A 145 13.01 -4.29 -0.12
N ALA A 146 13.92 -4.18 0.84
CA ALA A 146 15.16 -3.43 0.71
C ALA A 146 16.12 -4.01 -0.34
N PRO A 147 16.77 -3.19 -1.17
CA PRO A 147 17.88 -3.59 -1.99
C PRO A 147 19.18 -3.58 -1.17
N GLY A 148 19.53 -4.73 -0.56
CA GLY A 148 20.78 -4.86 0.20
C GLY A 148 20.74 -4.28 1.64
N HIS A 149 21.64 -4.78 2.50
CA HIS A 149 21.65 -4.49 3.94
C HIS A 149 22.11 -3.06 4.33
N ASP A 150 22.61 -2.26 3.41
CA ASP A 150 23.36 -1.05 3.73
C ASP A 150 22.53 0.22 3.94
N ARG A 151 21.21 0.17 3.72
CA ARG A 151 20.34 1.35 3.80
C ARG A 151 19.36 1.39 4.98
N TYR A 152 19.25 0.32 5.76
CA TYR A 152 18.26 0.22 6.85
C TYR A 152 18.93 -0.36 8.10
N GLN A 153 19.22 0.49 9.05
CA GLN A 153 19.57 0.14 10.42
C GLN A 153 18.42 0.50 11.35
#